data_d627b5fb465c9b0c106f95cd64f837a2
#
_entry.id   d627b5fb465c9b0c106f95cd64f837a2
#
_cell.length_a   1.000
_cell.length_b   1.000
_cell.length_c   1.000
_cell.angle_alpha   90.00
_cell.angle_beta   90.00
_cell.angle_gamma   90.00
#
_symmetry.space_group_name_H-M   'P 1'
#
loop_
_entity.id
_entity.type
_entity.pdbx_description
1 polymer ?
#
loop_
_entity_poly.entity_id
_entity_poly.type
_entity_poly.pdbx_seq_one_letter_code
_entity_poly.pdbx_strand_id
1 'polypeptide(L)'
;SATGMGWINKAQIDSLEYMYNGDTALVSMQYSYLPSWLSFLVDKERARQAGTLLFEAVSERVHDMPEDHRPKLVVFGESLGSFAGESPFGSIPTIAARTDGALFTGPTFNNKLWADTTRRRDPGTPEVLPVYANGRYVRFISAEEDLDQPRAPWRDSRIVYIQHASDPIAWWNPVLLFREPDWLKEPRGRDVLPDTHWIPVVTFLQLSADMAVAVDVPDGHGHNYLRAIPFAWADILQPPGWTDEKTLQLLPHLSRGF
;
A
#
# COMPACT_ATOMS: atom_id res chain seq x y z
N SER A 1 -6.15 -4.26 8.38
CA SER A 1 -5.31 -4.06 9.56
C SER A 1 -3.84 -4.19 9.19
N ALA A 2 -2.99 -3.29 9.65
CA ALA A 2 -1.54 -3.35 9.42
C ALA A 2 -0.88 -4.50 10.19
N THR A 3 -1.52 -4.97 11.25
CA THR A 3 -1.02 -6.06 12.10
C THR A 3 -2.09 -7.09 12.33
N GLY A 4 -1.67 -8.34 12.66
CA GLY A 4 -2.60 -9.38 13.07
C GLY A 4 -3.42 -9.00 14.29
N MET A 5 -2.92 -8.11 15.13
CA MET A 5 -3.57 -7.62 16.35
C MET A 5 -4.69 -6.60 16.11
N GLY A 6 -4.98 -6.25 14.87
CA GLY A 6 -6.09 -5.37 14.54
C GLY A 6 -5.77 -3.87 14.50
N TRP A 7 -4.51 -3.48 14.64
CA TRP A 7 -4.10 -2.08 14.49
C TRP A 7 -4.34 -1.56 13.09
N ILE A 8 -4.88 -0.36 12.99
CA ILE A 8 -5.14 0.32 11.74
C ILE A 8 -4.41 1.65 11.78
N ASN A 9 -3.70 1.98 10.70
CA ASN A 9 -3.07 3.28 10.57
C ASN A 9 -4.15 4.37 10.59
N LYS A 10 -4.09 5.24 11.60
CA LYS A 10 -5.10 6.26 11.83
C LYS A 10 -5.17 7.26 10.68
N ALA A 11 -4.05 7.58 10.04
CA ALA A 11 -4.06 8.47 8.87
C ALA A 11 -4.90 7.93 7.70
N GLN A 12 -4.99 6.60 7.53
CA GLN A 12 -5.86 5.99 6.52
C GLN A 12 -7.34 6.32 6.80
N ILE A 13 -7.75 6.18 8.07
CA ILE A 13 -9.12 6.41 8.50
C ILE A 13 -9.45 7.89 8.51
N ASP A 14 -8.65 8.68 9.21
CA ASP A 14 -8.89 10.11 9.39
C ASP A 14 -8.96 10.83 8.03
N SER A 15 -8.13 10.43 7.05
CA SER A 15 -8.20 11.00 5.71
C SER A 15 -9.60 10.83 5.08
N LEU A 16 -10.17 9.64 5.16
CA LEU A 16 -11.50 9.36 4.62
C LEU A 16 -12.59 10.09 5.42
N GLU A 17 -12.52 10.06 6.74
CA GLU A 17 -13.47 10.74 7.63
C GLU A 17 -13.54 12.26 7.33
N TYR A 18 -12.38 12.92 7.20
CA TYR A 18 -12.35 14.33 6.85
C TYR A 18 -12.81 14.60 5.42
N MET A 19 -12.45 13.77 4.44
CA MET A 19 -12.84 13.94 3.04
C MET A 19 -14.34 13.81 2.82
N TYR A 20 -15.01 12.99 3.62
CA TYR A 20 -16.45 12.72 3.51
C TYR A 20 -17.28 13.25 4.69
N ASN A 21 -16.71 14.15 5.53
CA ASN A 21 -17.40 14.75 6.69
C ASN A 21 -18.01 13.72 7.64
N GLY A 22 -17.33 12.60 7.86
CA GLY A 22 -17.79 11.51 8.72
C GLY A 22 -18.82 10.57 8.07
N ASP A 23 -19.21 10.77 6.82
CA ASP A 23 -20.08 9.83 6.09
C ASP A 23 -19.26 8.66 5.55
N THR A 24 -18.70 7.88 6.47
CA THR A 24 -17.85 6.72 6.19
C THR A 24 -18.19 5.57 7.13
N ALA A 25 -17.84 4.36 6.71
CA ALA A 25 -17.90 3.18 7.57
C ALA A 25 -16.62 2.37 7.40
N LEU A 26 -16.01 1.98 8.50
CA LEU A 26 -14.80 1.19 8.52
C LEU A 26 -15.09 -0.22 9.02
N VAL A 27 -14.62 -1.21 8.29
CA VAL A 27 -14.66 -2.61 8.71
C VAL A 27 -13.26 -3.18 8.71
N SER A 28 -12.86 -3.77 9.81
CA SER A 28 -11.55 -4.40 9.99
C SER A 28 -11.69 -5.68 10.80
N MET A 29 -10.73 -6.60 10.61
CA MET A 29 -10.71 -7.87 11.33
C MET A 29 -9.34 -8.11 11.95
N GLN A 30 -9.33 -8.51 13.20
CA GLN A 30 -8.16 -9.09 13.86
C GLN A 30 -8.06 -10.57 13.46
N TYR A 31 -6.89 -11.02 13.00
CA TYR A 31 -6.66 -12.40 12.57
C TYR A 31 -5.52 -13.10 13.32
N SER A 32 -4.78 -12.37 14.14
CA SER A 32 -3.70 -12.92 14.97
C SER A 32 -3.58 -12.14 16.27
N TYR A 33 -2.92 -12.72 17.25
CA TYR A 33 -2.47 -12.08 18.49
C TYR A 33 -0.96 -11.84 18.52
N LEU A 34 -0.28 -12.20 17.43
CA LEU A 34 1.17 -12.08 17.30
C LEU A 34 1.56 -10.69 16.78
N PRO A 35 2.75 -10.18 17.17
CA PRO A 35 3.33 -9.00 16.53
C PRO A 35 3.43 -9.18 15.00
N SER A 36 3.38 -8.08 14.23
CA SER A 36 3.32 -8.11 12.77
C SER A 36 4.41 -8.98 12.13
N TRP A 37 5.66 -8.82 12.55
CA TRP A 37 6.79 -9.57 12.00
C TRP A 37 6.67 -11.08 12.24
N LEU A 38 6.16 -11.49 13.40
CA LEU A 38 5.97 -12.89 13.73
C LEU A 38 4.74 -13.46 12.98
N SER A 39 3.63 -12.71 12.93
CA SER A 39 2.46 -13.07 12.12
C SER A 39 2.84 -13.24 10.64
N PHE A 40 3.71 -12.38 10.13
CA PHE A 40 4.20 -12.47 8.76
C PHE A 40 4.97 -13.77 8.49
N LEU A 41 5.72 -14.25 9.45
CA LEU A 41 6.51 -15.48 9.31
C LEU A 41 5.67 -16.75 9.46
N VAL A 42 4.73 -16.78 10.42
CA VAL A 42 4.05 -18.02 10.83
C VAL A 42 2.54 -18.06 10.51
N ASP A 43 1.87 -16.90 10.39
CA ASP A 43 0.41 -16.80 10.27
C ASP A 43 -0.07 -16.12 8.98
N LYS A 44 0.80 -15.95 7.97
CA LYS A 44 0.44 -15.25 6.73
C LYS A 44 -0.78 -15.85 6.02
N GLU A 45 -0.97 -17.17 6.11
CA GLU A 45 -2.13 -17.83 5.53
C GLU A 45 -3.44 -17.42 6.21
N ARG A 46 -3.42 -17.19 7.53
CA ARG A 46 -4.56 -16.62 8.26
C ARG A 46 -4.86 -15.20 7.81
N ALA A 47 -3.83 -14.39 7.60
CA ALA A 47 -4.00 -13.03 7.06
C ALA A 47 -4.70 -13.07 5.69
N ARG A 48 -4.26 -13.97 4.80
CA ARG A 48 -4.85 -14.17 3.47
C ARG A 48 -6.33 -14.58 3.57
N GLN A 49 -6.63 -15.59 4.38
CA GLN A 49 -8.00 -16.07 4.58
C GLN A 49 -8.90 -15.00 5.19
N ALA A 50 -8.41 -14.30 6.23
CA ALA A 50 -9.15 -13.22 6.88
C ALA A 50 -9.45 -12.08 5.90
N GLY A 51 -8.48 -11.65 5.11
CA GLY A 51 -8.68 -10.61 4.08
C GLY A 51 -9.73 -11.03 3.06
N THR A 52 -9.67 -12.27 2.57
CA THR A 52 -10.64 -12.79 1.63
C THR A 52 -12.05 -12.86 2.23
N LEU A 53 -12.20 -13.45 3.41
CA LEU A 53 -13.50 -13.57 4.06
C LEU A 53 -14.11 -12.23 4.42
N LEU A 54 -13.30 -11.28 4.91
CA LEU A 54 -13.77 -9.94 5.23
C LEU A 54 -14.26 -9.21 3.98
N PHE A 55 -13.49 -9.25 2.90
CA PHE A 55 -13.88 -8.59 1.66
C PHE A 55 -15.16 -9.19 1.07
N GLU A 56 -15.27 -10.52 1.00
CA GLU A 56 -16.46 -11.18 0.47
C GLU A 56 -17.71 -10.83 1.29
N ALA A 57 -17.63 -10.88 2.62
CA ALA A 57 -18.76 -10.56 3.50
C ALA A 57 -19.21 -9.09 3.35
N VAL A 58 -18.26 -8.14 3.27
CA VAL A 58 -18.60 -6.73 3.10
C VAL A 58 -19.11 -6.46 1.70
N SER A 59 -18.49 -7.02 0.67
CA SER A 59 -18.91 -6.88 -0.73
C SER A 59 -20.31 -7.42 -0.96
N GLU A 60 -20.64 -8.59 -0.42
CA GLU A 60 -21.99 -9.16 -0.44
C GLU A 60 -23.00 -8.20 0.21
N ARG A 61 -22.66 -7.71 1.42
CA ARG A 61 -23.54 -6.79 2.15
C ARG A 61 -23.80 -5.49 1.39
N VAL A 62 -22.77 -4.90 0.77
CA VAL A 62 -22.91 -3.70 -0.06
C VAL A 62 -23.73 -4.00 -1.31
N HIS A 63 -23.51 -5.15 -1.94
CA HIS A 63 -24.25 -5.55 -3.14
C HIS A 63 -25.75 -5.76 -2.88
N ASP A 64 -26.13 -6.25 -1.69
CA ASP A 64 -27.50 -6.44 -1.29
C ASP A 64 -28.28 -5.13 -1.01
N MET A 65 -27.57 -4.00 -0.92
CA MET A 65 -28.19 -2.69 -0.74
C MET A 65 -28.81 -2.22 -2.07
N PRO A 66 -29.89 -1.42 -2.04
CA PRO A 66 -30.43 -0.75 -3.23
C PRO A 66 -29.34 0.08 -3.93
N GLU A 67 -29.33 0.07 -5.26
CA GLU A 67 -28.25 0.72 -6.05
C GLU A 67 -28.06 2.20 -5.72
N ASP A 68 -29.15 2.92 -5.48
CA ASP A 68 -29.17 4.34 -5.12
C ASP A 68 -28.66 4.65 -3.70
N HIS A 69 -28.48 3.62 -2.87
CA HIS A 69 -28.00 3.72 -1.49
C HIS A 69 -26.67 2.97 -1.26
N ARG A 70 -26.03 2.44 -2.31
CA ARG A 70 -24.76 1.73 -2.18
C ARG A 70 -23.63 2.71 -1.89
N PRO A 71 -22.89 2.55 -0.79
CA PRO A 71 -21.68 3.31 -0.57
C PRO A 71 -20.58 2.87 -1.55
N LYS A 72 -19.60 3.73 -1.79
CA LYS A 72 -18.36 3.34 -2.45
C LYS A 72 -17.65 2.30 -1.59
N LEU A 73 -17.24 1.19 -2.19
CA LEU A 73 -16.47 0.14 -1.54
C LEU A 73 -15.00 0.29 -1.88
N VAL A 74 -14.19 0.61 -0.89
CA VAL A 74 -12.74 0.73 -1.04
C VAL A 74 -12.00 -0.27 -0.16
N VAL A 75 -10.80 -0.65 -0.59
CA VAL A 75 -9.93 -1.55 0.16
C VAL A 75 -8.62 -0.85 0.48
N PHE A 76 -8.16 -0.99 1.72
CA PHE A 76 -6.82 -0.54 2.07
C PHE A 76 -6.08 -1.51 3.00
N GLY A 77 -4.78 -1.43 2.96
CA GLY A 77 -3.93 -2.21 3.83
C GLY A 77 -2.50 -1.72 3.84
N GLU A 78 -1.86 -1.85 5.00
CA GLU A 78 -0.47 -1.48 5.22
C GLU A 78 0.32 -2.72 5.65
N SER A 79 1.54 -2.90 5.12
CA SER A 79 2.40 -4.02 5.48
C SER A 79 1.69 -5.37 5.26
N LEU A 80 1.61 -6.22 6.28
CA LEU A 80 0.85 -7.47 6.24
C LEU A 80 -0.63 -7.25 5.91
N GLY A 81 -1.18 -6.08 6.23
CA GLY A 81 -2.53 -5.69 5.83
C GLY A 81 -2.67 -5.48 4.32
N SER A 82 -1.63 -5.04 3.62
CA SER A 82 -1.64 -4.95 2.16
C SER A 82 -1.67 -6.35 1.53
N PHE A 83 -0.92 -7.30 2.08
CA PHE A 83 -0.98 -8.70 1.68
C PHE A 83 -2.39 -9.30 1.86
N ALA A 84 -3.02 -9.05 3.01
CA ALA A 84 -4.40 -9.49 3.27
C ALA A 84 -5.40 -8.80 2.32
N GLY A 85 -5.23 -7.50 2.08
CA GLY A 85 -6.11 -6.70 1.22
C GLY A 85 -6.05 -7.08 -0.26
N GLU A 86 -4.90 -7.54 -0.77
CA GLU A 86 -4.77 -8.08 -2.13
C GLU A 86 -5.41 -9.46 -2.29
N SER A 87 -5.49 -10.23 -1.21
CA SER A 87 -5.76 -11.67 -1.25
C SER A 87 -7.09 -12.07 -1.91
N PRO A 88 -8.17 -11.27 -1.83
CA PRO A 88 -9.42 -11.57 -2.53
C PRO A 88 -9.32 -11.51 -4.05
N PHE A 89 -8.25 -10.93 -4.58
CA PHE A 89 -8.16 -10.57 -5.99
C PHE A 89 -7.07 -11.36 -6.71
N GLY A 90 -7.40 -11.86 -7.89
CA GLY A 90 -6.45 -12.58 -8.74
C GLY A 90 -5.62 -11.68 -9.66
N SER A 91 -6.02 -10.41 -9.84
CA SER A 91 -5.38 -9.45 -10.74
C SER A 91 -5.77 -8.00 -10.42
N ILE A 92 -4.99 -7.03 -10.91
CA ILE A 92 -5.33 -5.60 -10.83
C ILE A 92 -6.69 -5.29 -11.47
N PRO A 93 -7.03 -5.79 -12.68
CA PRO A 93 -8.37 -5.59 -13.22
C PRO A 93 -9.50 -6.16 -12.35
N THR A 94 -9.24 -7.22 -11.57
CA THR A 94 -10.25 -7.78 -10.65
C THR A 94 -10.49 -6.84 -9.46
N ILE A 95 -9.46 -6.16 -8.94
CA ILE A 95 -9.65 -5.11 -7.92
C ILE A 95 -10.54 -4.02 -8.51
N ALA A 96 -10.17 -3.51 -9.69
CA ALA A 96 -10.89 -2.44 -10.36
C ALA A 96 -12.36 -2.78 -10.69
N ALA A 97 -12.66 -4.06 -10.93
CA ALA A 97 -14.03 -4.52 -11.22
C ALA A 97 -14.91 -4.73 -9.97
N ARG A 98 -14.29 -4.85 -8.79
CA ARG A 98 -15.00 -5.23 -7.54
C ARG A 98 -14.94 -4.14 -6.46
N THR A 99 -14.20 -3.05 -6.70
CA THR A 99 -14.04 -1.94 -5.76
C THR A 99 -14.10 -0.61 -6.48
N ASP A 100 -14.40 0.46 -5.74
CA ASP A 100 -14.32 1.84 -6.23
C ASP A 100 -12.89 2.40 -6.10
N GLY A 101 -11.99 1.66 -5.50
CA GLY A 101 -10.59 2.01 -5.38
C GLY A 101 -9.86 1.18 -4.33
N ALA A 102 -8.53 1.22 -4.38
CA ALA A 102 -7.70 0.53 -3.38
C ALA A 102 -6.41 1.29 -3.10
N LEU A 103 -5.99 1.27 -1.84
CA LEU A 103 -4.74 1.86 -1.37
C LEU A 103 -3.93 0.82 -0.57
N PHE A 104 -2.75 0.49 -1.06
CA PHE A 104 -1.83 -0.42 -0.39
C PHE A 104 -0.52 0.30 -0.06
N THR A 105 -0.12 0.28 1.21
CA THR A 105 1.10 0.93 1.69
C THR A 105 2.09 -0.09 2.21
N GLY A 106 3.36 0.07 1.87
CA GLY A 106 4.44 -0.82 2.29
C GLY A 106 4.18 -2.30 1.96
N PRO A 107 3.92 -2.65 0.70
CA PRO A 107 3.71 -4.05 0.32
C PRO A 107 4.94 -4.89 0.68
N THR A 108 4.73 -6.13 1.08
CA THR A 108 5.81 -7.05 1.40
C THR A 108 6.16 -7.94 0.21
N PHE A 109 7.34 -8.57 0.21
CA PHE A 109 7.73 -9.47 -0.89
C PHE A 109 6.77 -10.66 -1.13
N ASN A 110 5.87 -10.94 -0.17
CA ASN A 110 4.84 -11.98 -0.32
C ASN A 110 3.57 -11.48 -1.03
N ASN A 111 3.43 -10.17 -1.23
CA ASN A 111 2.32 -9.57 -1.96
C ASN A 111 2.35 -10.01 -3.42
N LYS A 112 1.46 -10.93 -3.78
CA LYS A 112 1.50 -11.58 -5.10
C LYS A 112 1.16 -10.61 -6.23
N LEU A 113 0.13 -9.80 -6.08
CA LEU A 113 -0.28 -8.85 -7.12
C LEU A 113 0.75 -7.75 -7.30
N TRP A 114 1.28 -7.21 -6.20
CA TRP A 114 2.37 -6.25 -6.22
C TRP A 114 3.59 -6.82 -6.96
N ALA A 115 4.07 -8.00 -6.57
CA ALA A 115 5.24 -8.64 -7.16
C ALA A 115 5.04 -8.97 -8.65
N ASP A 116 3.86 -9.51 -9.02
CA ASP A 116 3.55 -9.83 -10.41
C ASP A 116 3.44 -8.56 -11.28
N THR A 117 2.86 -7.50 -10.74
CA THR A 117 2.71 -6.20 -11.43
C THR A 117 4.06 -5.52 -11.60
N THR A 118 4.88 -5.47 -10.54
CA THR A 118 6.24 -4.93 -10.57
C THR A 118 7.13 -5.69 -11.56
N ARG A 119 7.04 -7.02 -11.60
CA ARG A 119 7.79 -7.84 -12.56
C ARG A 119 7.37 -7.59 -14.02
N ARG A 120 6.10 -7.26 -14.26
CA ARG A 120 5.54 -6.96 -15.58
C ARG A 120 5.51 -5.46 -15.88
N ARG A 121 6.30 -4.67 -15.16
CA ARG A 121 6.39 -3.23 -15.38
C ARG A 121 6.76 -2.91 -16.82
N ASP A 122 6.32 -1.76 -17.28
CA ASP A 122 6.61 -1.27 -18.61
C ASP A 122 8.15 -1.10 -18.77
N PRO A 123 8.74 -1.49 -19.90
CA PRO A 123 10.18 -1.45 -20.11
C PRO A 123 10.78 -0.07 -19.84
N GLY A 124 11.91 -0.03 -19.12
CA GLY A 124 12.61 1.20 -18.77
C GLY A 124 12.11 1.90 -17.50
N THR A 125 11.16 1.31 -16.79
CA THR A 125 10.71 1.83 -15.49
C THR A 125 11.38 1.08 -14.34
N PRO A 126 11.80 1.79 -13.25
CA PRO A 126 12.53 1.17 -12.17
C PRO A 126 11.63 0.31 -11.27
N GLU A 127 12.23 -0.67 -10.59
CA GLU A 127 11.51 -1.53 -9.65
C GLU A 127 10.92 -0.74 -8.46
N VAL A 128 11.59 0.33 -8.05
CA VAL A 128 11.13 1.20 -6.94
C VAL A 128 9.92 2.07 -7.28
N LEU A 129 9.72 2.39 -8.56
CA LEU A 129 8.58 3.16 -9.08
C LEU A 129 8.14 2.56 -10.42
N PRO A 130 7.60 1.34 -10.40
CA PRO A 130 7.23 0.68 -11.64
C PRO A 130 6.00 1.35 -12.27
N VAL A 131 6.00 1.45 -13.59
CA VAL A 131 4.80 1.73 -14.36
C VAL A 131 4.27 0.41 -14.91
N TYR A 132 2.98 0.18 -14.79
CA TYR A 132 2.33 -1.00 -15.34
C TYR A 132 1.14 -0.59 -16.20
N ALA A 133 1.09 -1.11 -17.42
CA ALA A 133 0.02 -0.81 -18.38
C ALA A 133 -0.23 0.70 -18.55
N ASN A 134 0.84 1.49 -18.66
CA ASN A 134 0.83 2.96 -18.70
C ASN A 134 0.10 3.61 -17.50
N GLY A 135 0.04 2.97 -16.33
CA GLY A 135 -0.57 3.51 -15.13
C GLY A 135 -2.09 3.69 -15.18
N ARG A 136 -2.79 2.98 -16.07
CA ARG A 136 -4.24 3.17 -16.27
C ARG A 136 -5.10 2.66 -15.13
N TYR A 137 -4.65 1.64 -14.41
CA TYR A 137 -5.41 1.00 -13.32
C TYR A 137 -4.69 1.11 -11.98
N VAL A 138 -3.36 1.09 -12.01
CA VAL A 138 -2.52 1.09 -10.83
C VAL A 138 -1.35 2.04 -11.02
N ARG A 139 -1.07 2.82 -9.99
CA ARG A 139 0.12 3.66 -9.88
C ARG A 139 0.91 3.30 -8.64
N PHE A 140 2.22 3.37 -8.78
CA PHE A 140 3.17 3.19 -7.70
C PHE A 140 3.76 4.56 -7.41
N ILE A 141 3.73 4.94 -6.14
CA ILE A 141 4.22 6.23 -5.69
C ILE A 141 5.16 6.09 -4.51
N SER A 142 6.07 7.01 -4.38
CA SER A 142 6.92 7.20 -3.20
C SER A 142 6.60 8.53 -2.50
N ALA A 143 6.04 9.48 -3.23
CA ALA A 143 5.55 10.77 -2.73
C ALA A 143 4.36 11.25 -3.56
N GLU A 144 3.71 12.30 -3.11
CA GLU A 144 2.51 12.85 -3.75
C GLU A 144 2.72 13.25 -5.21
N GLU A 145 3.91 13.73 -5.59
CA GLU A 145 4.23 14.15 -6.95
C GLU A 145 4.20 13.00 -7.98
N ASP A 146 4.37 11.77 -7.49
CA ASP A 146 4.34 10.57 -8.35
C ASP A 146 2.91 10.23 -8.81
N LEU A 147 1.87 10.77 -8.16
CA LEU A 147 0.48 10.57 -8.56
C LEU A 147 0.19 11.08 -9.99
N ASP A 148 0.92 12.10 -10.44
CA ASP A 148 0.82 12.64 -11.80
C ASP A 148 1.57 11.80 -12.86
N GLN A 149 2.26 10.76 -12.45
CA GLN A 149 3.03 9.88 -13.31
C GLN A 149 2.46 8.45 -13.33
N PRO A 150 2.42 7.77 -14.48
CA PRO A 150 2.54 8.32 -15.83
C PRO A 150 1.31 9.16 -16.19
N ARG A 151 1.45 10.10 -17.14
CA ARG A 151 0.37 11.04 -17.55
C ARG A 151 -0.79 10.38 -18.32
N ALA A 152 -0.86 9.06 -18.35
CA ALA A 152 -2.00 8.40 -18.95
C ALA A 152 -3.27 8.63 -18.11
N PRO A 153 -4.44 8.84 -18.73
CA PRO A 153 -5.68 9.00 -17.98
C PRO A 153 -5.99 7.74 -17.20
N TRP A 154 -6.41 7.92 -15.94
CA TRP A 154 -6.93 6.86 -15.12
C TRP A 154 -8.18 6.21 -15.75
N ARG A 155 -8.39 4.94 -15.45
CA ARG A 155 -9.70 4.30 -15.59
C ARG A 155 -10.53 4.47 -14.31
N ASP A 156 -11.80 4.03 -14.34
CA ASP A 156 -12.79 4.37 -13.32
C ASP A 156 -12.39 3.94 -11.91
N SER A 157 -11.91 2.74 -11.69
CA SER A 157 -11.41 2.35 -10.36
C SER A 157 -9.89 2.50 -10.30
N ARG A 158 -9.39 3.25 -9.31
CA ARG A 158 -7.99 3.62 -9.15
C ARG A 158 -7.35 2.83 -8.02
N ILE A 159 -6.17 2.30 -8.27
CA ILE A 159 -5.40 1.52 -7.31
C ILE A 159 -4.05 2.20 -7.14
N VAL A 160 -3.67 2.46 -5.89
CA VAL A 160 -2.38 3.07 -5.59
C VAL A 160 -1.60 2.16 -4.64
N TYR A 161 -0.33 1.94 -4.97
CA TYR A 161 0.68 1.39 -4.07
C TYR A 161 1.61 2.50 -3.64
N ILE A 162 1.77 2.71 -2.33
CA ILE A 162 2.78 3.61 -1.78
C ILE A 162 3.93 2.74 -1.28
N GLN A 163 5.14 3.03 -1.75
CA GLN A 163 6.34 2.31 -1.37
C GLN A 163 7.56 3.24 -1.37
N HIS A 164 8.40 3.14 -0.35
CA HIS A 164 9.67 3.86 -0.29
C HIS A 164 10.82 2.92 -0.64
N ALA A 165 11.82 3.42 -1.35
CA ALA A 165 12.99 2.64 -1.69
C ALA A 165 13.83 2.29 -0.45
N SER A 166 13.72 3.08 0.62
CA SER A 166 14.37 2.86 1.92
C SER A 166 13.56 1.96 2.87
N ASP A 167 12.37 1.46 2.47
CA ASP A 167 11.57 0.60 3.35
C ASP A 167 12.12 -0.83 3.42
N PRO A 168 12.73 -1.24 4.55
CA PRO A 168 13.30 -2.58 4.66
C PRO A 168 12.21 -3.67 4.63
N ILE A 169 10.98 -3.37 5.01
CA ILE A 169 9.87 -4.33 5.00
C ILE A 169 9.44 -4.67 3.58
N ALA A 170 9.40 -3.67 2.70
CA ALA A 170 9.02 -3.86 1.30
C ALA A 170 10.08 -4.66 0.53
N TRP A 171 11.36 -4.40 0.78
CA TRP A 171 12.46 -4.95 0.00
C TRP A 171 13.15 -6.15 0.62
N TRP A 172 12.88 -6.48 1.88
CA TRP A 172 13.43 -7.67 2.51
C TRP A 172 12.96 -8.94 1.79
N ASN A 173 13.94 -9.73 1.35
CA ASN A 173 13.68 -11.00 0.68
C ASN A 173 14.86 -11.95 0.93
N PRO A 174 14.67 -13.23 1.27
CA PRO A 174 15.74 -14.21 1.41
C PRO A 174 16.67 -14.34 0.18
N VAL A 175 16.17 -14.00 -1.01
CA VAL A 175 16.96 -13.99 -2.25
C VAL A 175 18.15 -13.03 -2.18
N LEU A 176 18.08 -11.97 -1.38
CA LEU A 176 19.15 -11.00 -1.15
C LEU A 176 20.44 -11.63 -0.61
N LEU A 177 20.37 -12.82 -0.02
CA LEU A 177 21.57 -13.57 0.41
C LEU A 177 22.50 -13.89 -0.76
N PHE A 178 21.94 -14.11 -1.96
CA PHE A 178 22.68 -14.69 -3.07
C PHE A 178 22.53 -13.93 -4.39
N ARG A 179 21.54 -13.06 -4.50
CA ARG A 179 21.21 -12.38 -5.76
C ARG A 179 20.94 -10.90 -5.54
N GLU A 180 21.59 -10.08 -6.35
CA GLU A 180 21.34 -8.65 -6.42
C GLU A 180 19.94 -8.38 -6.98
N PRO A 181 19.10 -7.60 -6.27
CA PRO A 181 17.77 -7.21 -6.74
C PRO A 181 17.85 -6.10 -7.78
N ASP A 182 16.80 -5.95 -8.58
CA ASP A 182 16.77 -4.94 -9.62
C ASP A 182 16.80 -3.52 -9.03
N TRP A 183 16.15 -3.27 -7.91
CA TRP A 183 16.13 -1.96 -7.25
C TRP A 183 17.52 -1.47 -6.77
N LEU A 184 18.53 -2.37 -6.68
CA LEU A 184 19.93 -2.02 -6.42
C LEU A 184 20.82 -2.04 -7.68
N LYS A 185 20.31 -2.50 -8.84
CA LYS A 185 20.98 -2.38 -10.15
C LYS A 185 20.55 -1.13 -10.89
N GLU A 186 19.29 -0.76 -10.74
CA GLU A 186 18.63 0.36 -11.38
C GLU A 186 18.91 1.69 -10.64
N PRO A 187 18.52 2.84 -11.18
CA PRO A 187 18.60 4.11 -10.45
C PRO A 187 17.92 4.03 -9.10
N ARG A 188 18.58 4.53 -8.06
CA ARG A 188 18.08 4.50 -6.67
C ARG A 188 16.83 5.36 -6.52
N GLY A 189 15.95 4.93 -5.64
CA GLY A 189 14.84 5.78 -5.19
C GLY A 189 15.34 7.03 -4.47
N ARG A 190 14.49 8.05 -4.38
CA ARG A 190 14.82 9.38 -3.84
C ARG A 190 15.30 9.37 -2.40
N ASP A 191 14.96 8.35 -1.65
CA ASP A 191 15.19 8.15 -0.22
C ASP A 191 16.31 7.14 0.07
N VAL A 192 17.09 6.73 -0.95
CA VAL A 192 18.26 5.85 -0.82
C VAL A 192 19.48 6.54 -1.39
N LEU A 193 20.61 6.44 -0.68
CA LEU A 193 21.87 7.03 -1.13
C LEU A 193 22.31 6.42 -2.48
N PRO A 194 22.76 7.25 -3.44
CA PRO A 194 23.18 6.78 -4.77
C PRO A 194 24.26 5.69 -4.73
N ASP A 195 25.15 5.75 -3.74
CA ASP A 195 26.28 4.82 -3.58
C ASP A 195 25.90 3.55 -2.81
N THR A 196 24.63 3.33 -2.53
CA THR A 196 24.19 2.07 -1.89
C THR A 196 24.37 0.92 -2.86
N HIS A 197 25.10 -0.11 -2.45
CA HIS A 197 25.38 -1.28 -3.25
C HIS A 197 24.93 -2.56 -2.58
N TRP A 198 24.55 -3.54 -3.39
CA TRP A 198 24.28 -4.86 -2.89
C TRP A 198 25.60 -5.59 -2.55
N ILE A 199 25.66 -6.18 -1.37
CA ILE A 199 26.74 -7.05 -0.91
C ILE A 199 26.10 -8.36 -0.43
N PRO A 200 26.48 -9.53 -1.00
CA PRO A 200 25.93 -10.82 -0.59
C PRO A 200 25.94 -10.99 0.92
N VAL A 201 24.87 -11.53 1.49
CA VAL A 201 24.65 -11.73 2.92
C VAL A 201 24.53 -10.40 3.69
N VAL A 202 25.43 -9.44 3.49
CA VAL A 202 25.47 -8.17 4.24
C VAL A 202 24.19 -7.37 4.03
N THR A 203 23.78 -7.17 2.79
CA THR A 203 22.53 -6.43 2.47
C THR A 203 21.32 -7.10 3.11
N PHE A 204 21.23 -8.43 3.08
CA PHE A 204 20.16 -9.15 3.76
C PHE A 204 20.15 -8.91 5.27
N LEU A 205 21.33 -8.97 5.92
CA LEU A 205 21.45 -8.73 7.36
C LEU A 205 21.16 -7.27 7.73
N GLN A 206 21.57 -6.30 6.89
CA GLN A 206 21.26 -4.89 7.10
C GLN A 206 19.74 -4.66 7.05
N LEU A 207 19.06 -5.09 5.98
CA LEU A 207 17.60 -4.94 5.91
C LEU A 207 16.91 -5.68 7.06
N SER A 208 17.43 -6.84 7.49
CA SER A 208 16.86 -7.56 8.62
C SER A 208 16.99 -6.79 9.95
N ALA A 209 18.09 -6.09 10.15
CA ALA A 209 18.28 -5.22 11.32
C ALA A 209 17.41 -3.97 11.23
N ASP A 210 17.35 -3.33 10.05
CA ASP A 210 16.60 -2.10 9.81
C ASP A 210 15.07 -2.29 9.97
N MET A 211 14.55 -3.51 9.79
CA MET A 211 13.15 -3.82 10.08
C MET A 211 12.74 -3.50 11.52
N ALA A 212 13.68 -3.55 12.48
CA ALA A 212 13.38 -3.25 13.88
C ALA A 212 13.05 -1.76 14.11
N VAL A 213 13.54 -0.88 13.24
CA VAL A 213 13.36 0.58 13.32
C VAL A 213 12.64 1.15 12.08
N ALA A 214 12.08 0.29 11.24
CA ALA A 214 11.49 0.66 9.96
C ALA A 214 10.39 1.75 10.07
N VAL A 215 9.69 1.81 11.21
CA VAL A 215 8.62 2.76 11.48
C VAL A 215 9.08 4.00 12.25
N ASP A 216 10.26 3.99 12.86
CA ASP A 216 10.83 5.09 13.64
C ASP A 216 11.74 5.96 12.76
N VAL A 217 11.17 6.50 11.70
CA VAL A 217 11.85 7.27 10.67
C VAL A 217 11.01 8.50 10.28
N PRO A 218 11.62 9.54 9.71
CA PRO A 218 10.88 10.68 9.19
C PRO A 218 9.83 10.31 8.14
N ASP A 219 8.83 11.19 7.96
CA ASP A 219 7.85 11.02 6.88
C ASP A 219 8.53 10.94 5.52
N GLY A 220 8.02 10.07 4.65
CA GLY A 220 8.58 9.85 3.32
C GLY A 220 9.80 8.93 3.29
N HIS A 221 10.12 8.26 4.40
CA HIS A 221 11.21 7.30 4.51
C HIS A 221 10.78 6.00 5.18
N GLY A 222 11.49 4.92 4.87
CA GLY A 222 11.24 3.62 5.48
C GLY A 222 9.77 3.22 5.41
N HIS A 223 9.25 2.69 6.50
CA HIS A 223 7.85 2.25 6.58
C HIS A 223 6.92 3.35 7.13
N ASN A 224 7.23 4.64 6.83
CA ASN A 224 6.44 5.79 7.23
C ASN A 224 5.76 6.46 6.01
N TYR A 225 4.51 6.12 5.77
CA TYR A 225 3.71 6.55 4.62
C TYR A 225 2.71 7.67 4.92
N LEU A 226 2.74 8.24 6.12
CA LEU A 226 1.71 9.16 6.64
C LEU A 226 1.40 10.29 5.64
N ARG A 227 2.43 10.94 5.11
CA ARG A 227 2.28 12.11 4.23
C ARG A 227 1.55 11.79 2.92
N ALA A 228 1.88 10.69 2.27
CA ALA A 228 1.34 10.36 0.94
C ALA A 228 -0.09 9.81 0.98
N ILE A 229 -0.54 9.28 2.12
CA ILE A 229 -1.84 8.63 2.28
C ILE A 229 -3.01 9.54 1.89
N PRO A 230 -3.16 10.78 2.43
CA PRO A 230 -4.32 11.62 2.12
C PRO A 230 -4.34 12.08 0.65
N PHE A 231 -3.18 12.32 0.05
CA PHE A 231 -3.11 12.64 -1.39
C PHE A 231 -3.53 11.44 -2.25
N ALA A 232 -3.08 10.24 -1.89
CA ALA A 232 -3.49 9.03 -2.59
C ALA A 232 -5.01 8.80 -2.50
N TRP A 233 -5.62 8.98 -1.33
CA TRP A 233 -7.06 8.89 -1.18
C TRP A 233 -7.82 9.95 -1.98
N ALA A 234 -7.33 11.20 -1.98
CA ALA A 234 -7.92 12.28 -2.76
C ALA A 234 -7.91 11.96 -4.26
N ASP A 235 -6.78 11.42 -4.77
CA ASP A 235 -6.68 11.02 -6.19
C ASP A 235 -7.52 9.76 -6.50
N ILE A 236 -7.57 8.78 -5.62
CA ILE A 236 -8.38 7.56 -5.82
C ILE A 236 -9.88 7.88 -5.88
N LEU A 237 -10.39 8.64 -4.93
CA LEU A 237 -11.83 8.79 -4.71
C LEU A 237 -12.42 10.06 -5.29
N GLN A 238 -11.59 11.07 -5.56
CA GLN A 238 -11.97 12.38 -6.07
C GLN A 238 -13.21 12.95 -5.34
N PRO A 239 -13.12 13.17 -3.99
CA PRO A 239 -14.26 13.63 -3.23
C PRO A 239 -14.74 14.99 -3.74
N PRO A 240 -16.05 15.21 -3.89
CA PRO A 240 -16.57 16.48 -4.40
C PRO A 240 -16.11 17.70 -3.58
N GLY A 241 -15.49 18.68 -4.23
CA GLY A 241 -15.01 19.90 -3.57
C GLY A 241 -13.79 19.71 -2.68
N TRP A 242 -13.14 18.56 -2.69
CA TRP A 242 -11.84 18.35 -2.06
C TRP A 242 -10.72 18.88 -2.96
N THR A 243 -9.67 19.44 -2.36
CA THR A 243 -8.53 20.03 -3.08
C THR A 243 -7.22 19.65 -2.39
N ASP A 244 -6.11 19.78 -3.10
CA ASP A 244 -4.77 19.56 -2.53
C ASP A 244 -4.48 20.51 -1.37
N GLU A 245 -5.01 21.74 -1.42
CA GLU A 245 -4.89 22.69 -0.30
C GLU A 245 -5.56 22.16 0.96
N LYS A 246 -6.75 21.54 0.85
CA LYS A 246 -7.41 20.90 1.98
C LYS A 246 -6.61 19.70 2.48
N THR A 247 -6.00 18.95 1.58
CA THR A 247 -5.11 17.84 1.94
C THR A 247 -3.90 18.35 2.72
N LEU A 248 -3.28 19.44 2.29
CA LEU A 248 -2.17 20.08 3.01
C LEU A 248 -2.60 20.60 4.40
N GLN A 249 -3.79 21.17 4.51
CA GLN A 249 -4.35 21.61 5.80
C GLN A 249 -4.65 20.44 6.74
N LEU A 250 -4.99 19.26 6.20
CA LEU A 250 -5.26 18.06 6.98
C LEU A 250 -3.98 17.44 7.57
N LEU A 251 -2.85 17.50 6.87
CA LEU A 251 -1.60 16.82 7.27
C LEU A 251 -1.20 17.03 8.75
N PRO A 252 -1.22 18.25 9.31
CA PRO A 252 -0.83 18.48 10.72
C PRO A 252 -1.73 17.79 11.74
N HIS A 253 -2.92 17.37 11.33
CA HIS A 253 -3.93 16.72 12.18
C HIS A 253 -3.87 15.19 12.10
N LEU A 254 -3.12 14.66 11.15
CA LEU A 254 -2.96 13.22 10.98
C LEU A 254 -1.89 12.66 11.92
N SER A 255 -2.13 11.44 12.38
CA SER A 255 -1.16 10.67 13.16
C SER A 255 -1.21 9.21 12.76
N ARG A 256 -0.17 8.46 13.08
CA ARG A 256 -0.18 7.00 12.88
C ARG A 256 -1.07 6.27 13.87
N GLY A 257 -1.31 6.85 15.05
CA GLY A 257 -2.13 6.25 16.09
C GLY A 257 -1.45 5.09 16.84
N PHE A 258 -0.12 5.08 16.89
CA PHE A 258 0.66 4.14 17.70
C PHE A 258 1.07 4.79 19.01
#